data_71f7ba04103ff1c4b7618b362ef6110c
#
_entry.id   71f7ba04103ff1c4b7618b362ef6110c
#
_cell.length_a   1.000
_cell.length_b   1.000
_cell.length_c   1.000
_cell.angle_alpha   90.00
_cell.angle_beta   90.00
_cell.angle_gamma   90.00
#
_symmetry.space_group_name_H-M   'P 1'
#
loop_
_entity.id
_entity.type
_entity.pdbx_description
1 polymer ?
#
loop_
_entity_poly.entity_id
_entity_poly.type
_entity_poly.pdbx_seq_one_letter_code
_entity_poly.pdbx_strand_id
1 'polypeptide(L)'
;MSLTDRELAEVDRANRSGLRPVVFVHGLWLLSSSWDRWRARFEEAGYTTLAPGWPDDPESIEDARANPDAFASKMVQEVTDHYLEAIGALTLKPAVVGHSFGGLIAQKIAGTGASVATVAVDPAPFQGVLAVPASSFKSSAPVVSHPGNSLKHGVTLSFEDFTYGWTNALEADEARALYDEFHVAAAGNPIFQVVTANLNPFSETKVDSKNPDRGPLLIIGGELDHTVPVKPTEQAYKIQAKNPGITELTIIPNRGHSLTIDHGWAEVAQTALDFLARVGAVSLTA
;
A
#
# COMPACT_ATOMS: atom_id res chain seq x y z
N MET A 1 -7.02 -16.98 -7.34
CA MET A 1 -8.28 -16.77 -6.56
C MET A 1 -9.17 -15.89 -7.40
N SER A 2 -10.48 -16.07 -7.38
CA SER A 2 -11.39 -15.23 -8.16
C SER A 2 -11.71 -13.95 -7.40
N LEU A 3 -11.91 -12.85 -8.12
CA LEU A 3 -12.42 -11.62 -7.56
C LEU A 3 -13.77 -11.83 -6.87
N THR A 4 -14.03 -11.10 -5.81
CA THR A 4 -15.33 -11.09 -5.12
C THR A 4 -16.40 -10.40 -5.97
N ASP A 5 -17.68 -10.59 -5.65
CA ASP A 5 -18.79 -9.92 -6.34
C ASP A 5 -18.68 -8.39 -6.22
N ARG A 6 -18.20 -7.87 -5.08
CA ARG A 6 -17.93 -6.43 -4.87
C ARG A 6 -16.84 -5.93 -5.83
N GLU A 7 -15.73 -6.64 -5.91
CA GLU A 7 -14.61 -6.26 -6.78
C GLU A 7 -14.98 -6.33 -8.26
N LEU A 8 -15.74 -7.36 -8.68
CA LEU A 8 -16.30 -7.45 -10.02
C LEU A 8 -17.22 -6.27 -10.33
N ALA A 9 -18.07 -5.88 -9.39
CA ALA A 9 -18.96 -4.72 -9.55
C ALA A 9 -18.17 -3.41 -9.67
N GLU A 10 -17.05 -3.26 -8.94
CA GLU A 10 -16.15 -2.11 -9.07
C GLU A 10 -15.46 -2.07 -10.44
N VAL A 11 -14.97 -3.20 -10.94
CA VAL A 11 -14.39 -3.35 -12.28
C VAL A 11 -15.43 -2.98 -13.35
N ASP A 12 -16.65 -3.51 -13.25
CA ASP A 12 -17.73 -3.22 -14.19
C ASP A 12 -18.12 -1.73 -14.19
N ARG A 13 -18.18 -1.11 -13.01
CA ARG A 13 -18.45 0.32 -12.86
C ARG A 13 -17.34 1.13 -13.55
N ALA A 14 -16.09 0.78 -13.30
CA ALA A 14 -14.95 1.46 -13.91
C ALA A 14 -14.96 1.34 -15.44
N ASN A 15 -15.19 0.14 -15.97
CA ASN A 15 -15.25 -0.10 -17.41
C ASN A 15 -16.39 0.67 -18.10
N ARG A 16 -17.55 0.79 -17.44
CA ARG A 16 -18.68 1.56 -17.98
C ARG A 16 -18.50 3.08 -17.91
N SER A 17 -17.67 3.56 -16.98
CA SER A 17 -17.48 5.01 -16.79
C SER A 17 -16.71 5.68 -17.92
N GLY A 18 -15.84 4.94 -18.62
CA GLY A 18 -14.89 5.47 -19.60
C GLY A 18 -13.79 6.38 -18.99
N LEU A 19 -13.83 6.59 -17.67
CA LEU A 19 -12.84 7.38 -16.95
C LEU A 19 -11.55 6.57 -16.70
N ARG A 20 -10.44 7.26 -16.43
CA ARG A 20 -9.18 6.61 -16.03
C ARG A 20 -9.38 5.92 -14.68
N PRO A 21 -9.16 4.60 -14.56
CA PRO A 21 -9.22 3.92 -13.29
C PRO A 21 -8.01 4.25 -12.40
N VAL A 22 -8.26 4.32 -11.07
CA VAL A 22 -7.22 4.30 -10.05
C VAL A 22 -7.48 3.10 -9.13
N VAL A 23 -6.49 2.23 -9.00
CA VAL A 23 -6.54 1.08 -8.11
C VAL A 23 -5.78 1.40 -6.84
N PHE A 24 -6.47 1.34 -5.70
CA PHE A 24 -5.89 1.56 -4.38
C PHE A 24 -5.51 0.23 -3.73
N VAL A 25 -4.30 0.17 -3.16
CA VAL A 25 -3.73 -1.03 -2.54
C VAL A 25 -3.41 -0.72 -1.07
N HIS A 26 -4.18 -1.29 -0.14
CA HIS A 26 -3.95 -1.08 1.29
C HIS A 26 -2.77 -1.90 1.82
N GLY A 27 -2.24 -1.51 2.97
CA GLY A 27 -1.19 -2.22 3.69
C GLY A 27 -1.72 -3.20 4.72
N LEU A 28 -0.81 -3.76 5.53
CA LEU A 28 -1.16 -4.57 6.69
C LEU A 28 -1.95 -3.74 7.71
N TRP A 29 -2.75 -4.39 8.55
CA TRP A 29 -3.56 -3.82 9.64
C TRP A 29 -4.65 -2.84 9.22
N LEU A 30 -4.94 -2.72 7.92
CA LEU A 30 -6.03 -1.94 7.34
C LEU A 30 -6.89 -2.81 6.42
N LEU A 31 -8.10 -2.35 6.14
CA LEU A 31 -8.95 -2.86 5.06
C LEU A 31 -8.99 -1.88 3.88
N SER A 32 -9.57 -2.32 2.78
CA SER A 32 -9.79 -1.50 1.58
C SER A 32 -10.60 -0.22 1.86
N SER A 33 -11.48 -0.24 2.88
CA SER A 33 -12.26 0.92 3.34
C SER A 33 -11.41 2.08 3.88
N SER A 34 -10.13 1.83 4.24
CA SER A 34 -9.19 2.91 4.60
C SER A 34 -8.96 3.91 3.46
N TRP A 35 -9.28 3.55 2.24
CA TRP A 35 -9.17 4.38 1.05
C TRP A 35 -10.43 5.18 0.71
N ASP A 36 -11.55 5.06 1.44
CA ASP A 36 -12.83 5.67 1.04
C ASP A 36 -12.74 7.18 0.88
N ARG A 37 -12.01 7.88 1.77
CA ARG A 37 -11.78 9.33 1.67
C ARG A 37 -10.97 9.70 0.43
N TRP A 38 -9.96 8.90 0.09
CA TRP A 38 -9.13 9.06 -1.11
C TRP A 38 -9.95 8.81 -2.37
N ARG A 39 -10.75 7.75 -2.38
CA ARG A 39 -11.61 7.40 -3.51
C ARG A 39 -12.54 8.55 -3.84
N ALA A 40 -13.25 9.10 -2.85
CA ALA A 40 -14.13 10.24 -3.04
C ALA A 40 -13.39 11.43 -3.67
N ARG A 41 -12.20 11.79 -3.15
CA ARG A 41 -11.40 12.89 -3.67
C ARG A 41 -10.89 12.66 -5.10
N PHE A 42 -10.52 11.43 -5.43
CA PHE A 42 -10.07 11.08 -6.79
C PHE A 42 -11.24 11.04 -7.77
N GLU A 43 -12.41 10.61 -7.34
CA GLU A 43 -13.64 10.65 -8.14
C GLU A 43 -14.08 12.10 -8.42
N GLU A 44 -13.97 13.00 -7.46
CA GLU A 44 -14.16 14.45 -7.65
C GLU A 44 -13.15 15.03 -8.66
N ALA A 45 -11.95 14.47 -8.75
CA ALA A 45 -10.93 14.86 -9.71
C ALA A 45 -11.10 14.21 -11.10
N GLY A 46 -12.19 13.47 -11.32
CA GLY A 46 -12.54 12.90 -12.64
C GLY A 46 -11.97 11.51 -12.92
N TYR A 47 -11.54 10.78 -11.90
CA TYR A 47 -11.16 9.36 -12.03
C TYR A 47 -12.34 8.45 -11.70
N THR A 48 -12.23 7.17 -12.04
CA THR A 48 -13.01 6.10 -11.42
C THR A 48 -12.10 5.29 -10.51
N THR A 49 -12.61 4.80 -9.38
CA THR A 49 -11.76 4.19 -8.36
C THR A 49 -12.15 2.75 -8.05
N LEU A 50 -11.13 1.93 -7.74
CA LEU A 50 -11.28 0.58 -7.23
C LEU A 50 -10.39 0.43 -5.99
N ALA A 51 -10.88 -0.26 -4.98
CA ALA A 51 -10.11 -0.66 -3.81
C ALA A 51 -10.38 -2.13 -3.49
N PRO A 52 -9.80 -3.07 -4.25
CA PRO A 52 -9.86 -4.48 -3.89
C PRO A 52 -9.30 -4.73 -2.48
N GLY A 53 -9.82 -5.73 -1.79
CA GLY A 53 -9.20 -6.25 -0.57
C GLY A 53 -7.95 -7.08 -0.87
N TRP A 54 -7.25 -7.53 0.15
CA TRP A 54 -6.39 -8.68 0.00
C TRP A 54 -7.26 -9.94 -0.12
N PRO A 55 -6.76 -11.04 -0.70
CA PRO A 55 -7.55 -12.26 -0.82
C PRO A 55 -8.20 -12.67 0.50
N ASP A 56 -9.50 -12.95 0.47
CA ASP A 56 -10.33 -13.35 1.62
C ASP A 56 -10.43 -12.32 2.76
N ASP A 57 -10.06 -11.05 2.54
CA ASP A 57 -10.27 -10.01 3.54
C ASP A 57 -11.76 -9.87 3.87
N PRO A 58 -12.10 -9.73 5.15
CA PRO A 58 -13.47 -9.40 5.56
C PRO A 58 -13.94 -8.07 5.00
N GLU A 59 -15.23 -7.97 4.68
CA GLU A 59 -15.82 -6.76 4.07
C GLU A 59 -16.01 -5.60 5.06
N SER A 60 -16.00 -5.88 6.37
CA SER A 60 -16.19 -4.87 7.40
C SER A 60 -15.15 -4.96 8.53
N ILE A 61 -14.93 -3.84 9.21
CA ILE A 61 -14.08 -3.78 10.42
C ILE A 61 -14.62 -4.69 11.54
N GLU A 62 -15.94 -4.79 11.66
CA GLU A 62 -16.59 -5.65 12.67
C GLU A 62 -16.27 -7.13 12.39
N ASP A 63 -16.48 -7.59 11.17
CA ASP A 63 -16.19 -8.97 10.76
C ASP A 63 -14.69 -9.29 10.88
N ALA A 64 -13.83 -8.34 10.49
CA ALA A 64 -12.38 -8.45 10.60
C ALA A 64 -11.92 -8.64 12.05
N ARG A 65 -12.51 -7.91 12.98
CA ARG A 65 -12.21 -8.03 14.41
C ARG A 65 -12.79 -9.29 15.05
N ALA A 66 -13.94 -9.74 14.56
CA ALA A 66 -14.56 -11.00 14.98
C ALA A 66 -13.78 -12.23 14.50
N ASN A 67 -13.09 -12.14 13.36
CA ASN A 67 -12.33 -13.24 12.77
C ASN A 67 -10.91 -12.79 12.34
N PRO A 68 -9.99 -12.55 13.30
CA PRO A 68 -8.63 -12.10 13.00
C PRO A 68 -7.84 -13.11 12.16
N ASP A 69 -8.16 -14.40 12.20
CA ASP A 69 -7.46 -15.43 11.44
C ASP A 69 -7.81 -15.43 9.94
N ALA A 70 -8.82 -14.68 9.50
CA ALA A 70 -9.07 -14.45 8.08
C ALA A 70 -7.86 -13.82 7.36
N PHE A 71 -7.05 -13.07 8.08
CA PHE A 71 -5.83 -12.45 7.55
C PHE A 71 -4.61 -13.38 7.52
N ALA A 72 -4.70 -14.57 8.15
CA ALA A 72 -3.54 -15.46 8.29
C ALA A 72 -2.99 -15.93 6.94
N SER A 73 -1.68 -16.22 6.92
CA SER A 73 -0.98 -16.94 5.83
C SER A 73 -0.93 -16.25 4.46
N LYS A 74 -1.28 -14.98 4.35
CA LYS A 74 -1.18 -14.23 3.07
C LYS A 74 0.27 -13.99 2.68
N MET A 75 0.57 -14.15 1.38
CA MET A 75 1.91 -13.97 0.82
C MET A 75 1.92 -12.79 -0.16
N VAL A 76 3.08 -12.11 -0.29
CA VAL A 76 3.21 -10.91 -1.14
C VAL A 76 2.87 -11.19 -2.61
N GLN A 77 3.26 -12.35 -3.15
CA GLN A 77 2.97 -12.69 -4.54
C GLN A 77 1.49 -13.00 -4.75
N GLU A 78 0.88 -13.75 -3.86
CA GLU A 78 -0.55 -14.05 -3.87
C GLU A 78 -1.41 -12.77 -3.93
N VAL A 79 -1.09 -11.81 -3.06
CA VAL A 79 -1.78 -10.52 -3.05
C VAL A 79 -1.49 -9.74 -4.33
N THR A 80 -0.24 -9.73 -4.82
CA THR A 80 0.10 -9.08 -6.09
C THR A 80 -0.71 -9.64 -7.26
N ASP A 81 -0.84 -10.97 -7.33
CA ASP A 81 -1.57 -11.65 -8.41
C ASP A 81 -3.06 -11.33 -8.37
N HIS A 82 -3.66 -11.23 -7.18
CA HIS A 82 -5.05 -10.81 -7.01
C HIS A 82 -5.32 -9.39 -7.56
N TYR A 83 -4.45 -8.43 -7.24
CA TYR A 83 -4.56 -7.09 -7.81
C TYR A 83 -4.31 -7.07 -9.32
N LEU A 84 -3.39 -7.88 -9.83
CA LEU A 84 -3.17 -8.03 -11.28
C LEU A 84 -4.38 -8.64 -11.99
N GLU A 85 -5.12 -9.56 -11.35
CA GLU A 85 -6.37 -10.10 -11.87
C GLU A 85 -7.42 -8.97 -12.02
N ALA A 86 -7.62 -8.15 -10.98
CA ALA A 86 -8.53 -7.00 -11.04
C ALA A 86 -8.12 -5.99 -12.13
N ILE A 87 -6.82 -5.68 -12.23
CA ILE A 87 -6.27 -4.78 -13.25
C ILE A 87 -6.44 -5.36 -14.65
N GLY A 88 -6.23 -6.67 -14.82
CA GLY A 88 -6.39 -7.36 -16.10
C GLY A 88 -7.83 -7.38 -16.63
N ALA A 89 -8.81 -7.20 -15.75
CA ALA A 89 -10.24 -7.11 -16.10
C ALA A 89 -10.67 -5.67 -16.50
N LEU A 90 -9.80 -4.66 -16.33
CA LEU A 90 -10.06 -3.29 -16.73
C LEU A 90 -9.83 -3.07 -18.23
N THR A 91 -10.70 -2.29 -18.88
CA THR A 91 -10.55 -1.91 -20.29
C THR A 91 -9.49 -0.83 -20.49
N LEU A 92 -9.25 0.00 -19.46
CA LEU A 92 -8.22 1.04 -19.48
C LEU A 92 -7.16 0.71 -18.42
N LYS A 93 -5.88 0.81 -18.79
CA LYS A 93 -4.77 0.63 -17.86
C LYS A 93 -4.86 1.67 -16.73
N PRO A 94 -4.88 1.23 -15.45
CA PRO A 94 -5.10 2.14 -14.32
C PRO A 94 -3.82 2.89 -13.90
N ALA A 95 -3.99 3.99 -13.14
CA ALA A 95 -3.00 4.38 -12.16
C ALA A 95 -3.13 3.49 -10.91
N VAL A 96 -2.03 3.31 -10.17
CA VAL A 96 -2.01 2.50 -8.94
C VAL A 96 -1.46 3.33 -7.78
N VAL A 97 -2.18 3.35 -6.67
CA VAL A 97 -1.77 4.02 -5.42
C VAL A 97 -1.72 2.99 -4.31
N GLY A 98 -0.59 2.83 -3.64
CA GLY A 98 -0.47 1.86 -2.56
C GLY A 98 0.24 2.42 -1.34
N HIS A 99 -0.17 1.97 -0.15
CA HIS A 99 0.40 2.38 1.13
C HIS A 99 1.07 1.20 1.83
N SER A 100 2.23 1.42 2.43
CA SER A 100 2.97 0.42 3.22
C SER A 100 3.27 -0.85 2.39
N PHE A 101 2.81 -2.04 2.79
CA PHE A 101 2.88 -3.23 1.94
C PHE A 101 2.12 -3.07 0.62
N GLY A 102 1.01 -2.32 0.61
CA GLY A 102 0.35 -1.93 -0.63
C GLY A 102 1.25 -1.08 -1.54
N GLY A 103 2.14 -0.27 -0.97
CA GLY A 103 3.16 0.47 -1.71
C GLY A 103 4.26 -0.42 -2.31
N LEU A 104 4.63 -1.52 -1.64
CA LEU A 104 5.47 -2.56 -2.22
C LEU A 104 4.76 -3.26 -3.38
N ILE A 105 3.50 -3.67 -3.19
CA ILE A 105 2.67 -4.33 -4.20
C ILE A 105 2.47 -3.40 -5.41
N ALA A 106 2.18 -2.12 -5.19
CA ALA A 106 2.06 -1.13 -6.25
C ALA A 106 3.34 -1.04 -7.10
N GLN A 107 4.53 -1.06 -6.48
CA GLN A 107 5.80 -1.10 -7.20
C GLN A 107 6.03 -2.43 -7.95
N LYS A 108 5.55 -3.57 -7.42
CA LYS A 108 5.58 -4.84 -8.13
C LYS A 108 4.69 -4.79 -9.38
N ILE A 109 3.46 -4.27 -9.24
CA ILE A 109 2.53 -4.06 -10.37
C ILE A 109 3.15 -3.13 -11.41
N ALA A 110 3.76 -2.01 -10.99
CA ALA A 110 4.50 -1.12 -11.90
C ALA A 110 5.59 -1.87 -12.66
N GLY A 111 6.36 -2.71 -11.97
CA GLY A 111 7.43 -3.54 -12.56
C GLY A 111 6.94 -4.51 -13.65
N THR A 112 5.66 -4.89 -13.67
CA THR A 112 5.06 -5.69 -14.77
C THR A 112 4.61 -4.83 -15.96
N GLY A 113 4.60 -3.50 -15.83
CA GLY A 113 4.05 -2.59 -16.84
C GLY A 113 2.52 -2.50 -16.82
N ALA A 114 1.84 -3.00 -15.79
CA ALA A 114 0.37 -3.04 -15.71
C ALA A 114 -0.27 -1.71 -15.28
N SER A 115 0.49 -0.71 -14.85
CA SER A 115 -0.01 0.63 -14.50
C SER A 115 0.46 1.71 -15.46
N VAL A 116 -0.34 2.77 -15.68
CA VAL A 116 0.08 3.95 -16.46
C VAL A 116 0.98 4.87 -15.64
N ALA A 117 0.78 4.93 -14.34
CA ALA A 117 1.59 5.63 -13.34
C ALA A 117 1.34 5.00 -11.97
N THR A 118 2.29 5.17 -11.05
CA THR A 118 2.21 4.55 -9.72
C THR A 118 2.62 5.55 -8.65
N VAL A 119 1.88 5.54 -7.53
CA VAL A 119 2.23 6.26 -6.31
C VAL A 119 2.39 5.24 -5.17
N ALA A 120 3.57 5.20 -4.58
CA ALA A 120 3.88 4.32 -3.44
C ALA A 120 4.12 5.17 -2.19
N VAL A 121 3.19 5.09 -1.24
CA VAL A 121 3.20 5.88 0.00
C VAL A 121 3.78 5.04 1.12
N ASP A 122 4.83 5.52 1.80
CA ASP A 122 5.57 4.79 2.85
C ASP A 122 5.80 3.30 2.51
N PRO A 123 6.33 2.99 1.29
CA PRO A 123 6.29 1.62 0.79
C PRO A 123 7.19 0.69 1.59
N ALA A 124 6.67 -0.47 1.98
CA ALA A 124 7.49 -1.53 2.58
C ALA A 124 8.70 -1.85 1.66
N PRO A 125 9.90 -2.11 2.24
CA PRO A 125 11.10 -2.30 1.45
C PRO A 125 11.04 -3.58 0.61
N PHE A 126 11.44 -3.47 -0.65
CA PHE A 126 11.60 -4.62 -1.56
C PHE A 126 13.03 -5.19 -1.52
N GLN A 127 13.22 -6.38 -2.09
CA GLN A 127 14.53 -7.01 -2.21
C GLN A 127 15.55 -6.05 -2.88
N GLY A 128 16.67 -5.82 -2.22
CA GLY A 128 17.71 -4.86 -2.62
C GLY A 128 17.75 -3.60 -1.76
N VAL A 129 16.69 -3.27 -1.03
CA VAL A 129 16.72 -2.27 0.04
C VAL A 129 17.36 -2.90 1.27
N LEU A 130 18.50 -2.37 1.70
CA LEU A 130 19.30 -2.96 2.78
C LEU A 130 19.14 -2.24 4.12
N ALA A 131 18.59 -1.02 4.10
CA ALA A 131 18.41 -0.24 5.31
C ALA A 131 17.33 -0.84 6.20
N VAL A 132 17.71 -1.23 7.41
CA VAL A 132 16.78 -1.73 8.46
C VAL A 132 17.00 -0.87 9.72
N PRO A 133 16.29 0.27 9.84
CA PRO A 133 16.38 1.12 11.03
C PRO A 133 15.86 0.40 12.28
N ALA A 134 16.36 0.79 13.45
CA ALA A 134 15.94 0.21 14.72
C ALA A 134 14.43 0.43 15.00
N SER A 135 13.87 1.54 14.54
CA SER A 135 12.43 1.82 14.66
C SER A 135 11.58 0.84 13.86
N SER A 136 11.97 0.49 12.62
CA SER A 136 11.28 -0.53 11.80
C SER A 136 11.31 -1.90 12.48
N PHE A 137 12.46 -2.27 13.07
CA PHE A 137 12.56 -3.52 13.80
C PHE A 137 11.63 -3.53 15.02
N LYS A 138 11.59 -2.43 15.80
CA LYS A 138 10.68 -2.31 16.94
C LYS A 138 9.21 -2.32 16.49
N SER A 139 8.85 -1.62 15.41
CA SER A 139 7.49 -1.62 14.85
C SER A 139 7.05 -3.03 14.40
N SER A 140 7.97 -3.86 13.91
CA SER A 140 7.68 -5.24 13.49
C SER A 140 7.73 -6.26 14.63
N ALA A 141 8.17 -5.87 15.83
CA ALA A 141 8.36 -6.78 16.96
C ALA A 141 7.13 -7.62 17.32
N PRO A 142 5.86 -7.12 17.29
CA PRO A 142 4.68 -7.94 17.54
C PRO A 142 4.58 -9.18 16.63
N VAL A 143 5.11 -9.09 15.41
CA VAL A 143 5.15 -10.19 14.46
C VAL A 143 6.38 -11.07 14.64
N VAL A 144 7.59 -10.46 14.62
CA VAL A 144 8.85 -11.22 14.51
C VAL A 144 9.25 -11.91 15.80
N SER A 145 8.75 -11.46 16.97
CA SER A 145 9.05 -12.08 18.27
C SER A 145 8.29 -13.38 18.53
N HIS A 146 7.21 -13.66 17.78
CA HIS A 146 6.39 -14.86 17.94
C HIS A 146 6.18 -15.60 16.59
N PRO A 147 7.24 -16.03 15.89
CA PRO A 147 7.13 -16.53 14.52
C PRO A 147 6.21 -17.74 14.39
N GLY A 148 6.18 -18.63 15.39
CA GLY A 148 5.33 -19.82 15.38
C GLY A 148 3.83 -19.50 15.39
N ASN A 149 3.44 -18.37 15.97
CA ASN A 149 2.07 -17.88 15.98
C ASN A 149 1.78 -16.99 14.74
N SER A 150 2.65 -16.01 14.49
CA SER A 150 2.45 -14.98 13.46
C SER A 150 2.41 -15.53 12.03
N LEU A 151 3.00 -16.71 11.78
CA LEU A 151 2.95 -17.40 10.49
C LEU A 151 1.62 -18.16 10.26
N LYS A 152 0.83 -18.38 11.31
CA LYS A 152 -0.37 -19.24 11.26
C LYS A 152 -1.65 -18.49 11.61
N HIS A 153 -1.54 -17.37 12.29
CA HIS A 153 -2.66 -16.59 12.80
C HIS A 153 -2.54 -15.12 12.39
N GLY A 154 -3.67 -14.42 12.34
CA GLY A 154 -3.69 -12.98 12.21
C GLY A 154 -3.06 -12.30 13.44
N VAL A 155 -2.24 -11.30 13.21
CA VAL A 155 -1.56 -10.54 14.26
C VAL A 155 -2.24 -9.20 14.47
N THR A 156 -2.76 -8.98 15.67
CA THR A 156 -3.36 -7.71 16.10
C THR A 156 -2.30 -6.90 16.85
N LEU A 157 -2.12 -5.64 16.52
CA LEU A 157 -1.26 -4.74 17.29
C LEU A 157 -1.99 -4.30 18.56
N SER A 158 -1.26 -4.18 19.65
CA SER A 158 -1.74 -3.43 20.82
C SER A 158 -1.86 -1.93 20.46
N PHE A 159 -2.64 -1.16 21.22
CA PHE A 159 -2.69 0.29 21.01
C PHE A 159 -1.31 0.95 21.19
N GLU A 160 -0.48 0.44 22.08
CA GLU A 160 0.89 0.93 22.28
C GLU A 160 1.76 0.66 21.05
N ASP A 161 1.70 -0.54 20.47
CA ASP A 161 2.44 -0.89 19.25
C ASP A 161 1.97 -0.07 18.04
N PHE A 162 0.65 0.11 17.91
CA PHE A 162 0.06 0.96 16.88
C PHE A 162 0.50 2.42 17.04
N THR A 163 0.46 2.95 18.26
CA THR A 163 0.93 4.32 18.55
C THR A 163 2.40 4.47 18.20
N TYR A 164 3.23 3.49 18.57
CA TYR A 164 4.65 3.55 18.25
C TYR A 164 4.93 3.51 16.74
N GLY A 165 4.33 2.58 16.03
CA GLY A 165 4.65 2.32 14.62
C GLY A 165 3.93 3.25 13.65
N TRP A 166 2.68 3.63 13.95
CA TRP A 166 1.78 4.31 13.02
C TRP A 166 1.51 5.77 13.36
N THR A 167 1.22 6.04 14.64
CA THR A 167 0.68 7.33 15.06
C THR A 167 1.63 8.08 16.00
N ASN A 168 2.91 7.77 15.95
CA ASN A 168 3.95 8.37 16.78
C ASN A 168 4.12 9.90 16.60
N ALA A 169 3.59 10.44 15.51
CA ALA A 169 3.61 11.87 15.20
C ALA A 169 2.25 12.57 15.48
N LEU A 170 1.29 11.89 16.11
CA LEU A 170 -0.05 12.39 16.35
C LEU A 170 -0.33 12.59 17.85
N GLU A 171 -1.31 13.43 18.14
CA GLU A 171 -1.86 13.55 19.49
C GLU A 171 -2.61 12.27 19.90
N ALA A 172 -2.64 12.00 21.21
CA ALA A 172 -3.16 10.73 21.75
C ALA A 172 -4.63 10.45 21.40
N ASP A 173 -5.47 11.50 21.36
CA ASP A 173 -6.90 11.36 21.04
C ASP A 173 -7.10 10.97 19.56
N GLU A 174 -6.33 11.56 18.66
CA GLU A 174 -6.35 11.19 17.23
C GLU A 174 -5.80 9.77 17.03
N ALA A 175 -4.69 9.43 17.68
CA ALA A 175 -4.12 8.08 17.64
C ALA A 175 -5.15 7.02 18.07
N ARG A 176 -5.91 7.30 19.14
CA ARG A 176 -6.97 6.41 19.61
C ARG A 176 -8.11 6.31 18.61
N ALA A 177 -8.57 7.43 18.06
CA ALA A 177 -9.64 7.44 17.07
C ALA A 177 -9.27 6.62 15.82
N LEU A 178 -8.05 6.77 15.30
CA LEU A 178 -7.58 5.99 14.15
C LEU A 178 -7.44 4.50 14.45
N TYR A 179 -6.96 4.14 15.65
CA TYR A 179 -6.93 2.73 16.08
C TYR A 179 -8.33 2.12 16.14
N ASP A 180 -9.27 2.83 16.73
CA ASP A 180 -10.64 2.36 16.89
C ASP A 180 -11.41 2.34 15.54
N GLU A 181 -11.10 3.24 14.60
CA GLU A 181 -11.74 3.32 13.28
C GLU A 181 -11.17 2.28 12.30
N PHE A 182 -9.84 2.14 12.19
CA PHE A 182 -9.21 1.45 11.07
C PHE A 182 -8.50 0.14 11.42
N HIS A 183 -7.98 -0.01 12.66
CA HIS A 183 -7.10 -1.11 12.96
C HIS A 183 -7.81 -2.47 12.96
N VAL A 184 -7.24 -3.41 12.22
CA VAL A 184 -7.64 -4.84 12.15
C VAL A 184 -6.39 -5.72 12.28
N ALA A 185 -6.57 -7.04 12.37
CA ALA A 185 -5.45 -7.98 12.31
C ALA A 185 -4.78 -7.99 10.93
N ALA A 186 -3.58 -8.52 10.84
CA ALA A 186 -2.86 -8.68 9.59
C ALA A 186 -2.05 -9.97 9.52
N ALA A 187 -1.68 -10.39 8.30
CA ALA A 187 -0.78 -11.49 8.06
C ALA A 187 0.65 -11.18 8.54
N GLY A 188 1.29 -12.11 9.23
CA GLY A 188 2.70 -12.00 9.59
C GLY A 188 3.67 -12.33 8.46
N ASN A 189 3.26 -13.21 7.53
CA ASN A 189 4.12 -13.72 6.47
C ASN A 189 4.80 -12.62 5.62
N PRO A 190 4.12 -11.56 5.17
CA PRO A 190 4.77 -10.49 4.40
C PRO A 190 5.93 -9.82 5.13
N ILE A 191 5.83 -9.66 6.46
CA ILE A 191 6.92 -9.09 7.28
C ILE A 191 8.13 -10.02 7.27
N PHE A 192 7.94 -11.35 7.47
CA PHE A 192 9.05 -12.31 7.36
C PHE A 192 9.65 -12.34 5.95
N GLN A 193 8.83 -12.19 4.91
CA GLN A 193 9.31 -12.11 3.54
C GLN A 193 10.20 -10.88 3.30
N VAL A 194 9.85 -9.72 3.87
CA VAL A 194 10.68 -8.51 3.81
C VAL A 194 11.96 -8.67 4.63
N VAL A 195 11.87 -9.17 5.87
CA VAL A 195 13.03 -9.37 6.75
C VAL A 195 14.07 -10.30 6.12
N THR A 196 13.63 -11.33 5.43
CA THR A 196 14.52 -12.33 4.79
C THR A 196 14.80 -12.05 3.32
N ALA A 197 14.24 -10.98 2.75
CA ALA A 197 14.26 -10.70 1.31
C ALA A 197 15.66 -10.75 0.70
N ASN A 198 16.64 -10.14 1.35
CA ASN A 198 18.00 -10.02 0.85
C ASN A 198 18.85 -11.29 1.03
N LEU A 199 18.33 -12.28 1.75
CA LEU A 199 18.92 -13.61 1.91
C LEU A 199 18.31 -14.65 0.97
N ASN A 200 17.17 -14.36 0.37
CA ASN A 200 16.42 -15.26 -0.51
C ASN A 200 16.46 -14.79 -1.97
N PRO A 201 17.19 -15.46 -2.87
CA PRO A 201 17.26 -15.06 -4.28
C PRO A 201 15.91 -15.16 -5.02
N PHE A 202 14.96 -15.93 -4.46
CA PHE A 202 13.60 -16.12 -4.97
C PHE A 202 12.56 -15.33 -4.18
N SER A 203 12.98 -14.22 -3.55
CA SER A 203 12.09 -13.42 -2.73
C SER A 203 10.89 -12.87 -3.53
N GLU A 204 9.69 -13.08 -3.01
CA GLU A 204 8.46 -12.53 -3.58
C GLU A 204 8.38 -11.00 -3.45
N THR A 205 9.21 -10.39 -2.58
CA THR A 205 9.31 -8.93 -2.46
C THR A 205 10.13 -8.29 -3.58
N LYS A 206 10.65 -9.08 -4.52
CA LYS A 206 11.39 -8.58 -5.67
C LYS A 206 10.51 -7.70 -6.57
N VAL A 207 11.06 -6.57 -6.97
CA VAL A 207 10.44 -5.60 -7.91
C VAL A 207 11.30 -5.54 -9.17
N ASP A 208 10.70 -5.61 -10.35
CA ASP A 208 11.40 -5.31 -11.59
C ASP A 208 11.50 -3.80 -11.81
N SER A 209 12.46 -3.18 -11.14
CA SER A 209 12.74 -1.76 -11.26
C SER A 209 13.36 -1.35 -12.61
N LYS A 210 13.72 -2.33 -13.44
CA LYS A 210 14.41 -2.07 -14.73
C LYS A 210 13.47 -2.14 -15.93
N ASN A 211 12.25 -2.67 -15.75
CA ASN A 211 11.29 -2.74 -16.85
C ASN A 211 11.06 -1.32 -17.43
N PRO A 212 11.37 -1.07 -18.72
CA PRO A 212 11.17 0.23 -19.35
C PRO A 212 9.70 0.65 -19.41
N ASP A 213 8.77 -0.32 -19.36
CA ASP A 213 7.32 -0.10 -19.41
C ASP A 213 6.71 0.15 -18.00
N ARG A 214 7.54 0.28 -16.96
CA ARG A 214 7.11 0.53 -15.58
C ARG A 214 6.20 1.76 -15.43
N GLY A 215 6.32 2.73 -16.32
CA GLY A 215 5.64 4.02 -16.22
C GLY A 215 6.26 4.95 -15.15
N PRO A 216 5.74 6.19 -15.02
CA PRO A 216 6.11 7.12 -13.95
C PRO A 216 5.83 6.57 -12.56
N LEU A 217 6.72 6.85 -11.61
CA LEU A 217 6.61 6.45 -10.20
C LEU A 217 6.90 7.63 -9.28
N LEU A 218 5.96 7.90 -8.37
CA LEU A 218 6.18 8.75 -7.20
C LEU A 218 6.29 7.87 -5.97
N ILE A 219 7.33 8.10 -5.16
CA ILE A 219 7.46 7.55 -3.81
C ILE A 219 7.22 8.69 -2.84
N ILE A 220 6.30 8.50 -1.89
CA ILE A 220 6.04 9.44 -0.81
C ILE A 220 6.49 8.78 0.50
N GLY A 221 7.17 9.53 1.37
CA GLY A 221 7.58 9.08 2.69
C GLY A 221 7.18 10.07 3.78
N GLY A 222 6.81 9.58 4.95
CA GLY A 222 6.65 10.39 6.16
C GLY A 222 8.00 10.63 6.85
N GLU A 223 8.32 11.89 7.17
CA GLU A 223 9.60 12.25 7.81
C GLU A 223 9.82 11.53 9.15
N LEU A 224 8.75 11.36 9.93
CA LEU A 224 8.76 10.79 11.27
C LEU A 224 8.29 9.34 11.31
N ASP A 225 8.15 8.67 10.16
CA ASP A 225 7.68 7.29 10.09
C ASP A 225 8.62 6.34 10.85
N HIS A 226 8.08 5.62 11.83
CA HIS A 226 8.82 4.61 12.57
C HIS A 226 8.77 3.24 11.91
N THR A 227 7.77 2.95 11.10
CA THR A 227 7.59 1.66 10.42
C THR A 227 8.44 1.58 9.16
N VAL A 228 8.32 2.59 8.28
CA VAL A 228 9.14 2.73 7.07
C VAL A 228 9.83 4.10 7.06
N PRO A 229 10.89 4.29 7.85
CA PRO A 229 11.58 5.57 7.93
C PRO A 229 12.14 6.06 6.60
N VAL A 230 12.52 7.32 6.54
CA VAL A 230 13.05 7.99 5.34
C VAL A 230 14.20 7.22 4.69
N LYS A 231 15.10 6.61 5.46
CA LYS A 231 16.31 5.95 4.93
C LYS A 231 16.02 4.76 3.99
N PRO A 232 15.18 3.75 4.33
CA PRO A 232 14.77 2.72 3.38
C PRO A 232 13.96 3.30 2.20
N THR A 233 13.12 4.31 2.42
CA THR A 233 12.35 5.00 1.36
C THR A 233 13.28 5.66 0.34
N GLU A 234 14.29 6.40 0.78
CA GLU A 234 15.33 6.96 -0.11
C GLU A 234 16.14 5.90 -0.83
N GLN A 235 16.40 4.77 -0.19
CA GLN A 235 17.13 3.68 -0.82
C GLN A 235 16.29 3.01 -1.91
N ALA A 236 15.00 2.80 -1.67
CA ALA A 236 14.05 2.34 -2.68
C ALA A 236 14.01 3.31 -3.87
N TYR A 237 13.89 4.62 -3.60
CA TYR A 237 13.96 5.64 -4.64
C TYR A 237 15.25 5.56 -5.47
N LYS A 238 16.42 5.47 -4.83
CA LYS A 238 17.72 5.38 -5.54
C LYS A 238 17.83 4.15 -6.44
N ILE A 239 17.16 3.05 -6.09
CA ILE A 239 17.09 1.84 -6.92
C ILE A 239 16.15 2.09 -8.10
N GLN A 240 14.96 2.59 -7.84
CA GLN A 240 13.93 2.87 -8.84
C GLN A 240 14.34 3.97 -9.84
N ALA A 241 15.07 4.98 -9.38
CA ALA A 241 15.56 6.09 -10.21
C ALA A 241 16.63 5.68 -11.23
N LYS A 242 17.10 4.44 -11.21
CA LYS A 242 17.95 3.88 -12.31
C LYS A 242 17.13 3.50 -13.55
N ASN A 243 15.81 3.45 -13.44
CA ASN A 243 14.91 3.29 -14.57
C ASN A 243 14.93 4.58 -15.43
N PRO A 244 14.88 4.49 -16.77
CA PRO A 244 14.82 5.68 -17.63
C PRO A 244 13.51 6.48 -17.49
N GLY A 245 12.44 5.87 -16.97
CA GLY A 245 11.16 6.54 -16.72
C GLY A 245 11.22 7.50 -15.52
N ILE A 246 10.26 8.41 -15.46
CA ILE A 246 10.12 9.38 -14.38
C ILE A 246 10.07 8.65 -13.03
N THR A 247 10.90 9.07 -12.09
CA THR A 247 10.87 8.60 -10.70
C THR A 247 11.07 9.80 -9.79
N GLU A 248 10.13 10.04 -8.90
CA GLU A 248 10.14 11.17 -7.98
C GLU A 248 10.06 10.68 -6.52
N LEU A 249 10.58 11.48 -5.60
CA LEU A 249 10.51 11.26 -4.16
C LEU A 249 10.00 12.53 -3.50
N THR A 250 9.01 12.40 -2.64
CA THR A 250 8.51 13.46 -1.76
C THR A 250 8.52 12.97 -0.33
N ILE A 251 9.16 13.73 0.57
CA ILE A 251 9.10 13.47 2.01
C ILE A 251 8.16 14.52 2.62
N ILE A 252 7.10 14.04 3.28
CA ILE A 252 6.12 14.90 3.94
C ILE A 252 6.60 15.18 5.37
N PRO A 253 6.86 16.45 5.71
CA PRO A 253 7.42 16.80 7.02
C PRO A 253 6.43 16.53 8.15
N ASN A 254 6.96 16.19 9.32
CA ASN A 254 6.20 15.94 10.55
C ASN A 254 5.12 14.85 10.46
N ARG A 255 5.23 13.89 9.51
CA ARG A 255 4.23 12.83 9.35
C ARG A 255 4.83 11.45 9.68
N GLY A 256 4.01 10.63 10.33
CA GLY A 256 4.30 9.22 10.61
C GLY A 256 3.67 8.29 9.57
N HIS A 257 3.61 6.99 9.87
CA HIS A 257 3.12 5.93 8.97
C HIS A 257 1.62 6.03 8.65
N SER A 258 0.84 6.74 9.49
CA SER A 258 -0.61 6.93 9.31
C SER A 258 -0.99 8.02 8.31
N LEU A 259 -0.05 8.60 7.57
CA LEU A 259 -0.26 9.78 6.72
C LEU A 259 -1.34 9.61 5.64
N THR A 260 -1.79 8.39 5.35
CA THR A 260 -2.92 8.15 4.42
C THR A 260 -4.29 8.23 5.09
N ILE A 261 -4.37 8.15 6.42
CA ILE A 261 -5.63 8.09 7.18
C ILE A 261 -5.75 9.17 8.27
N ASP A 262 -4.65 9.81 8.69
CA ASP A 262 -4.65 10.85 9.73
C ASP A 262 -5.22 12.21 9.22
N HIS A 263 -5.26 13.21 10.09
CA HIS A 263 -5.85 14.53 9.79
C HIS A 263 -5.30 15.21 8.52
N GLY A 264 -4.07 14.92 8.12
CA GLY A 264 -3.42 15.50 6.94
C GLY A 264 -3.47 14.62 5.69
N TRP A 265 -4.27 13.57 5.66
CA TRP A 265 -4.40 12.66 4.51
C TRP A 265 -4.69 13.40 3.19
N ALA A 266 -5.44 14.50 3.24
CA ALA A 266 -5.85 15.25 2.05
C ALA A 266 -4.66 15.93 1.33
N GLU A 267 -3.62 16.34 2.06
CA GLU A 267 -2.37 16.87 1.49
C GLU A 267 -1.61 15.77 0.74
N VAL A 268 -1.53 14.59 1.32
CA VAL A 268 -0.87 13.43 0.70
C VAL A 268 -1.63 12.99 -0.57
N ALA A 269 -2.96 12.96 -0.50
CA ALA A 269 -3.82 12.66 -1.64
C ALA A 269 -3.66 13.70 -2.76
N GLN A 270 -3.55 14.99 -2.41
CA GLN A 270 -3.33 16.06 -3.40
C GLN A 270 -1.95 15.91 -4.05
N THR A 271 -0.91 15.59 -3.30
CA THR A 271 0.43 15.32 -3.83
C THR A 271 0.40 14.19 -4.88
N ALA A 272 -0.37 13.13 -4.61
CA ALA A 272 -0.57 12.02 -5.55
C ALA A 272 -1.34 12.47 -6.81
N LEU A 273 -2.43 13.23 -6.65
CA LEU A 273 -3.23 13.77 -7.76
C LEU A 273 -2.40 14.70 -8.66
N ASP A 274 -1.63 15.61 -8.07
CA ASP A 274 -0.77 16.55 -8.81
C ASP A 274 0.29 15.81 -9.63
N PHE A 275 0.87 14.74 -9.06
CA PHE A 275 1.78 13.89 -9.79
C PHE A 275 1.10 13.20 -10.97
N LEU A 276 -0.05 12.54 -10.76
CA LEU A 276 -0.78 11.84 -11.82
C LEU A 276 -1.20 12.79 -12.95
N ALA A 277 -1.64 14.01 -12.61
CA ALA A 277 -1.96 15.05 -13.60
C ALA A 277 -0.74 15.46 -14.41
N ARG A 278 0.40 15.71 -13.75
CA ARG A 278 1.64 16.16 -14.39
C ARG A 278 2.22 15.12 -15.35
N VAL A 279 2.08 13.83 -15.05
CA VAL A 279 2.56 12.75 -15.90
C VAL A 279 1.55 12.29 -16.96
N GLY A 280 0.41 12.96 -17.07
CA GLY A 280 -0.62 12.66 -18.08
C GLY A 280 -1.44 11.41 -17.78
N ALA A 281 -1.44 10.91 -16.54
CA ALA A 281 -2.24 9.78 -16.10
C ALA A 281 -3.67 10.19 -15.69
N VAL A 282 -4.26 11.12 -16.44
CA VAL A 282 -5.61 11.67 -16.21
C VAL A 282 -6.66 10.95 -17.05
N SER A 283 -7.95 11.17 -16.72
CA SER A 283 -9.04 10.74 -17.58
C SER A 283 -8.94 11.39 -18.96
N LEU A 284 -9.10 10.58 -19.97
CA LEU A 284 -9.29 11.06 -21.35
C LEU A 284 -10.73 11.60 -21.44
N THR A 285 -10.96 12.82 -20.98
CA THR A 285 -12.21 13.51 -21.32
C THR A 285 -12.17 13.84 -22.80
N ALA A 286 -13.13 13.28 -23.53
CA ALA A 286 -13.37 13.62 -24.92
C ALA A 286 -13.72 15.11 -25.08
#